data_ccac99cb0eed033c12f093ed7f1939d8
#
_entry.id   ccac99cb0eed033c12f093ed7f1939d8
#
_cell.length_a   1.000
_cell.length_b   1.000
_cell.length_c   1.000
_cell.angle_alpha   90.00
_cell.angle_beta   90.00
_cell.angle_gamma   90.00
#
_symmetry.space_group_name_H-M   'P 1'
#
loop_
_entity.id
_entity.type
_entity.pdbx_description
1 polymer ?
#
loop_
_entity_poly.entity_id
_entity_poly.type
_entity_poly.pdbx_seq_one_letter_code
_entity_poly.pdbx_strand_id
1 'polypeptide(L)'
;MTIRPYRVLVTGSRDWDDVTTIGAAIEQAVIDAGPRPVLVVHGACPTGADRHADHYARWMRGKGCHVDVEQHPADWRPGGAFDRSAGFRRNAEMVQLGADVCLAFIRNGSRGASHTASLAEQAGIPTRRWTA
;
A
#
# COMPACT_ATOMS: atom_id res chain seq x y z
N MET A 1 13.50 6.71 -23.58
CA MET A 1 13.88 5.98 -22.36
C MET A 1 12.71 5.97 -21.39
N THR A 2 12.30 4.81 -20.92
CA THR A 2 11.17 4.67 -19.98
C THR A 2 11.68 4.87 -18.55
N ILE A 3 11.07 5.81 -17.81
CA ILE A 3 11.37 6.03 -16.39
C ILE A 3 10.57 5.02 -15.58
N ARG A 4 11.28 4.22 -14.76
CA ARG A 4 10.63 3.25 -13.91
C ARG A 4 9.79 3.96 -12.84
N PRO A 5 8.53 3.53 -12.59
CA PRO A 5 7.72 4.12 -11.54
C PRO A 5 8.35 3.97 -10.15
N TYR A 6 8.14 4.97 -9.32
CA TYR A 6 8.44 4.90 -7.90
C TYR A 6 7.28 4.15 -7.22
N ARG A 7 7.56 2.94 -6.76
CA ARG A 7 6.53 2.06 -6.21
C ARG A 7 6.39 2.28 -4.72
N VAL A 8 5.18 2.65 -4.32
CA VAL A 8 4.82 2.92 -2.92
C VAL A 8 3.86 1.83 -2.47
N LEU A 9 4.34 0.87 -1.69
CA LEU A 9 3.52 -0.19 -1.14
C LEU A 9 2.79 0.33 0.09
N VAL A 10 1.47 0.34 0.05
CA VAL A 10 0.64 0.74 1.18
C VAL A 10 0.02 -0.49 1.82
N THR A 11 0.18 -0.61 3.12
CA THR A 11 -0.52 -1.61 3.92
C THR A 11 -1.10 -0.93 5.15
N GLY A 12 -2.17 -1.48 5.71
CA GLY A 12 -2.72 -0.87 6.90
C GLY A 12 -3.99 -1.55 7.38
N SER A 13 -4.43 -1.10 8.54
CA SER A 13 -5.59 -1.64 9.22
C SER A 13 -6.88 -1.30 8.48
N ARG A 14 -7.84 -2.23 8.50
CA ARG A 14 -9.15 -2.05 7.88
C ARG A 14 -9.98 -0.97 8.56
N ASP A 15 -9.63 -0.62 9.78
CA ASP A 15 -10.28 0.43 10.58
C ASP A 15 -9.46 1.71 10.69
N TRP A 16 -8.40 1.86 9.89
CA TRP A 16 -7.64 3.11 9.86
C TRP A 16 -8.51 4.23 9.30
N ASP A 17 -8.65 5.32 10.05
CA ASP A 17 -9.55 6.43 9.69
C ASP A 17 -8.85 7.80 9.58
N ASP A 18 -7.57 7.87 9.87
CA ASP A 18 -6.82 9.12 9.75
C ASP A 18 -6.36 9.34 8.30
N VAL A 19 -7.25 9.93 7.52
CA VAL A 19 -7.03 10.21 6.09
C VAL A 19 -5.92 11.22 5.88
N THR A 20 -5.80 12.18 6.79
CA THR A 20 -4.79 13.24 6.70
C THR A 20 -3.37 12.66 6.76
N THR A 21 -3.15 11.71 7.66
CA THR A 21 -1.86 11.02 7.77
C THR A 21 -1.51 10.27 6.49
N ILE A 22 -2.48 9.57 5.90
CA ILE A 22 -2.27 8.85 4.63
C ILE A 22 -1.93 9.84 3.52
N GLY A 23 -2.68 10.91 3.40
CA GLY A 23 -2.45 11.93 2.37
C GLY A 23 -1.06 12.54 2.48
N ALA A 24 -0.64 12.92 3.70
CA ALA A 24 0.68 13.49 3.93
C ALA A 24 1.80 12.50 3.58
N ALA A 25 1.62 11.22 3.91
CA ALA A 25 2.60 10.19 3.60
C ALA A 25 2.74 9.97 2.08
N ILE A 26 1.64 9.95 1.35
CA ILE A 26 1.66 9.82 -0.10
C ILE A 26 2.29 11.06 -0.76
N GLU A 27 1.94 12.24 -0.29
CA GLU A 27 2.56 13.48 -0.78
C GLU A 27 4.07 13.49 -0.58
N GLN A 28 4.54 13.02 0.57
CA GLN A 28 5.97 12.91 0.82
C GLN A 28 6.62 11.92 -0.15
N ALA A 29 5.97 10.81 -0.42
CA ALA A 29 6.47 9.84 -1.40
C ALA A 29 6.58 10.44 -2.81
N VAL A 30 5.62 11.28 -3.20
CA VAL A 30 5.66 11.99 -4.49
C VAL A 30 6.87 12.92 -4.54
N ILE A 31 7.15 13.62 -3.45
CA ILE A 31 8.33 14.49 -3.36
C ILE A 31 9.61 13.64 -3.48
N ASP A 32 9.68 12.54 -2.74
CA ASP A 32 10.86 11.65 -2.72
C ASP A 32 11.09 10.98 -4.08
N ALA A 33 10.04 10.77 -4.85
CA ALA A 33 10.12 10.17 -6.18
C ALA A 33 10.84 11.07 -7.20
N GLY A 34 10.86 12.37 -6.95
CA GLY A 34 11.43 13.35 -7.89
C GLY A 34 10.71 13.30 -9.23
N PRO A 35 11.42 13.10 -10.36
CA PRO A 35 10.80 13.08 -11.69
C PRO A 35 10.08 11.78 -12.02
N ARG A 36 10.18 10.74 -11.18
CA ARG A 36 9.56 9.45 -11.44
C ARG A 36 8.06 9.50 -11.17
N PRO A 37 7.22 8.92 -12.04
CA PRO A 37 5.81 8.76 -11.73
C PRO A 37 5.65 7.84 -10.52
N VAL A 38 4.63 8.08 -9.71
CA VAL A 38 4.36 7.30 -8.50
C VAL A 38 3.29 6.26 -8.78
N LEU A 39 3.52 5.04 -8.31
CA LEU A 39 2.54 3.97 -8.38
C LEU A 39 2.23 3.52 -6.95
N VAL A 40 1.00 3.79 -6.50
CA VAL A 40 0.52 3.37 -5.18
C VAL A 40 0.00 1.93 -5.30
N VAL A 41 0.68 1.02 -4.61
CA VAL A 41 0.39 -0.42 -4.65
C VAL A 41 -0.30 -0.81 -3.36
N HIS A 42 -1.48 -1.43 -3.43
CA HIS A 42 -2.22 -1.84 -2.23
C HIS A 42 -3.06 -3.09 -2.46
N GLY A 43 -3.60 -3.63 -1.38
CA GLY A 43 -4.32 -4.90 -1.37
C GLY A 43 -5.81 -4.82 -1.68
N ALA A 44 -6.31 -3.68 -2.12
CA ALA A 44 -7.71 -3.49 -2.50
C ALA A 44 -8.72 -3.80 -1.38
N CYS A 45 -8.33 -3.62 -0.12
CA CYS A 45 -9.27 -3.75 0.98
C CYS A 45 -10.36 -2.69 0.84
N PRO A 46 -11.66 -3.04 1.01
CA PRO A 46 -12.75 -2.11 0.76
C PRO A 46 -12.90 -1.01 1.82
N THR A 47 -12.15 -1.09 2.93
CA THR A 47 -12.16 -0.12 4.02
C THR A 47 -10.75 0.17 4.49
N GLY A 48 -10.61 1.21 5.30
CA GLY A 48 -9.36 1.51 6.00
C GLY A 48 -8.26 2.06 5.11
N ALA A 49 -7.03 1.74 5.45
CA ALA A 49 -5.85 2.35 4.84
C ALA A 49 -5.78 2.18 3.33
N ASP A 50 -6.04 0.97 2.82
CA ASP A 50 -5.99 0.71 1.38
C ASP A 50 -6.99 1.59 0.61
N ARG A 51 -8.22 1.67 1.12
CA ARG A 51 -9.27 2.48 0.50
C ARG A 51 -8.90 3.96 0.50
N HIS A 52 -8.43 4.48 1.63
CA HIS A 52 -8.07 5.88 1.75
C HIS A 52 -6.87 6.22 0.86
N ALA A 53 -5.89 5.34 0.78
CA ALA A 53 -4.74 5.53 -0.10
C ALA A 53 -5.15 5.53 -1.58
N ASP A 54 -6.04 4.61 -1.96
CA ASP A 54 -6.58 4.54 -3.32
C ASP A 54 -7.30 5.85 -3.70
N HIS A 55 -8.22 6.30 -2.84
CA HIS A 55 -8.96 7.54 -3.07
C HIS A 55 -8.03 8.75 -3.19
N TYR A 56 -7.06 8.85 -2.31
CA TYR A 56 -6.14 9.98 -2.30
C TYR A 56 -5.25 9.98 -3.56
N ALA A 57 -4.73 8.83 -3.94
CA ALA A 57 -3.93 8.71 -5.16
C ALA A 57 -4.73 9.11 -6.41
N ARG A 58 -5.96 8.65 -6.52
CA ARG A 58 -6.84 9.00 -7.64
C ARG A 58 -7.19 10.48 -7.64
N TRP A 59 -7.38 11.07 -6.46
CA TRP A 59 -7.61 12.52 -6.35
C TRP A 59 -6.40 13.31 -6.85
N MET A 60 -5.18 12.92 -6.45
CA MET A 60 -3.97 13.56 -6.95
C MET A 60 -3.84 13.43 -8.47
N ARG A 61 -4.15 12.25 -9.00
CA ARG A 61 -4.15 12.01 -10.45
C ARG A 61 -5.11 12.95 -11.16
N GLY A 62 -6.30 13.14 -10.60
CA GLY A 62 -7.30 14.08 -11.13
C GLY A 62 -6.85 15.54 -11.11
N LYS A 63 -5.90 15.88 -10.24
CA LYS A 63 -5.28 17.22 -10.17
C LYS A 63 -4.08 17.37 -11.12
N GLY A 64 -3.79 16.36 -11.92
CA GLY A 64 -2.67 16.39 -12.85
C GLY A 64 -1.35 15.86 -12.33
N CYS A 65 -1.33 15.27 -11.13
CA CYS A 65 -0.13 14.62 -10.60
C CYS A 65 0.11 13.29 -11.29
N HIS A 66 1.36 12.92 -11.48
CA HIS A 66 1.75 11.65 -12.09
C HIS A 66 1.71 10.54 -11.03
N VAL A 67 0.52 10.20 -10.60
CA VAL A 67 0.23 9.15 -9.61
C VAL A 67 -0.78 8.20 -10.21
N ASP A 68 -0.52 6.90 -10.08
CA ASP A 68 -1.45 5.85 -10.49
C ASP A 68 -1.58 4.83 -9.37
N VAL A 69 -2.46 3.84 -9.55
CA VAL A 69 -2.79 2.84 -8.54
C VAL A 69 -2.65 1.45 -9.15
N GLU A 70 -2.05 0.55 -8.38
CA GLU A 70 -1.98 -0.88 -8.71
C GLU A 70 -2.64 -1.65 -7.57
N GLN A 71 -3.76 -2.31 -7.86
CA GLN A 71 -4.53 -3.06 -6.89
C GLN A 71 -4.21 -4.54 -6.94
N HIS A 72 -4.09 -5.18 -5.78
CA HIS A 72 -3.87 -6.61 -5.64
C HIS A 72 -4.94 -7.22 -4.74
N PRO A 73 -6.16 -7.44 -5.25
CA PRO A 73 -7.20 -8.06 -4.44
C PRO A 73 -6.81 -9.50 -4.09
N ALA A 74 -7.09 -9.90 -2.86
CA ALA A 74 -6.85 -11.28 -2.43
C ALA A 74 -7.90 -12.19 -3.05
N ASP A 75 -7.48 -13.39 -3.47
CA ASP A 75 -8.40 -14.44 -3.88
C ASP A 75 -8.80 -15.25 -2.64
N TRP A 76 -9.92 -14.85 -2.04
CA TRP A 76 -10.41 -15.48 -0.81
C TRP A 76 -11.02 -16.86 -1.03
N ARG A 77 -11.31 -17.23 -2.29
CA ARG A 77 -11.96 -18.49 -2.62
C ARG A 77 -11.30 -19.21 -3.79
N PRO A 78 -9.99 -19.49 -3.70
CA PRO A 78 -9.33 -20.24 -4.74
C PRO A 78 -9.93 -21.66 -4.78
N GLY A 79 -10.43 -22.08 -5.93
CA GLY A 79 -11.11 -23.37 -6.05
C GLY A 79 -12.49 -23.41 -5.40
N GLY A 80 -13.07 -22.26 -5.01
CA GLY A 80 -14.43 -22.15 -4.46
C GLY A 80 -14.54 -22.21 -2.94
N ALA A 81 -13.52 -22.69 -2.22
CA ALA A 81 -13.53 -22.74 -0.76
C ALA A 81 -12.88 -21.50 -0.18
N PHE A 82 -13.43 -20.98 0.93
CA PHE A 82 -12.87 -19.81 1.62
C PHE A 82 -11.51 -20.13 2.21
N ASP A 83 -10.53 -19.27 1.93
CA ASP A 83 -9.16 -19.42 2.41
C ASP A 83 -8.78 -18.22 3.29
N ARG A 84 -8.61 -18.45 4.59
CA ARG A 84 -8.25 -17.41 5.56
C ARG A 84 -6.87 -16.81 5.31
N SER A 85 -5.97 -17.56 4.70
CA SER A 85 -4.60 -17.11 4.47
C SER A 85 -4.42 -16.34 3.17
N ALA A 86 -5.48 -16.16 2.38
CA ALA A 86 -5.40 -15.48 1.08
C ALA A 86 -4.84 -14.06 1.20
N GLY A 87 -5.25 -13.31 2.23
CA GLY A 87 -4.75 -11.97 2.46
C GLY A 87 -3.25 -11.93 2.74
N PHE A 88 -2.75 -12.87 3.52
CA PHE A 88 -1.32 -12.97 3.82
C PHE A 88 -0.50 -13.35 2.58
N ARG A 89 -1.01 -14.28 1.77
CA ARG A 89 -0.35 -14.65 0.51
C ARG A 89 -0.28 -13.47 -0.46
N ARG A 90 -1.39 -12.74 -0.62
CA ARG A 90 -1.43 -11.54 -1.44
C ARG A 90 -0.43 -10.50 -0.96
N ASN A 91 -0.33 -10.29 0.36
CA ASN A 91 0.63 -9.36 0.94
C ASN A 91 2.08 -9.79 0.64
N ALA A 92 2.38 -11.06 0.76
CA ALA A 92 3.70 -11.58 0.40
C ALA A 92 4.01 -11.38 -1.09
N GLU A 93 3.03 -11.58 -1.96
CA GLU A 93 3.18 -11.35 -3.39
C GLU A 93 3.51 -9.88 -3.70
N MET A 94 2.81 -8.95 -3.05
CA MET A 94 3.10 -7.53 -3.22
C MET A 94 4.52 -7.17 -2.81
N VAL A 95 5.00 -7.73 -1.71
CA VAL A 95 6.38 -7.52 -1.25
C VAL A 95 7.39 -8.12 -2.24
N GLN A 96 7.10 -9.31 -2.78
CA GLN A 96 7.96 -9.96 -3.77
C GLN A 96 8.08 -9.16 -5.08
N LEU A 97 7.02 -8.46 -5.47
CA LEU A 97 7.08 -7.58 -6.64
C LEU A 97 8.02 -6.40 -6.44
N GLY A 98 8.36 -6.11 -5.21
CA GLY A 98 9.27 -5.03 -4.85
C GLY A 98 8.59 -3.69 -4.76
N ALA A 99 9.21 -2.80 -3.99
CA ALA A 99 8.77 -1.42 -3.86
C ALA A 99 9.97 -0.55 -3.46
N ASP A 100 9.83 0.75 -3.69
CA ASP A 100 10.85 1.72 -3.27
C ASP A 100 10.65 2.14 -1.82
N VAL A 101 9.41 2.07 -1.34
CA VAL A 101 9.05 2.36 0.04
C VAL A 101 7.78 1.60 0.42
N CYS A 102 7.66 1.23 1.69
CA CYS A 102 6.43 0.68 2.26
C CYS A 102 5.91 1.64 3.32
N LEU A 103 4.64 2.01 3.22
CA LEU A 103 3.94 2.87 4.18
C LEU A 103 2.91 2.00 4.91
N ALA A 104 3.10 1.81 6.21
CA ALA A 104 2.27 0.94 7.03
C ALA A 104 1.49 1.74 8.07
N PHE A 105 0.16 1.68 7.98
CA PHE A 105 -0.75 2.39 8.88
C PHE A 105 -1.43 1.38 9.80
N ILE A 106 -0.95 1.25 11.01
CA ILE A 106 -1.29 0.16 11.92
C ILE A 106 -2.11 0.68 13.09
N ARG A 107 -3.35 0.22 13.20
CA ARG A 107 -4.24 0.54 14.31
C ARG A 107 -4.51 -0.72 15.13
N ASN A 108 -4.48 -0.56 16.47
CA ASN A 108 -4.77 -1.65 17.40
C ASN A 108 -3.94 -2.93 17.12
N GLY A 109 -2.68 -2.76 16.71
CA GLY A 109 -1.78 -3.88 16.47
C GLY A 109 -2.22 -4.83 15.36
N SER A 110 -2.88 -4.33 14.32
CA SER A 110 -3.35 -5.14 13.21
C SER A 110 -2.29 -6.14 12.74
N ARG A 111 -2.63 -7.43 12.72
CA ARG A 111 -1.72 -8.50 12.33
C ARG A 111 -1.33 -8.43 10.86
N GLY A 112 -2.31 -8.16 9.99
CA GLY A 112 -2.06 -8.11 8.56
C GLY A 112 -1.09 -7.01 8.18
N ALA A 113 -1.34 -5.79 8.69
CA ALA A 113 -0.48 -4.64 8.41
C ALA A 113 0.91 -4.82 9.02
N SER A 114 1.00 -5.30 10.26
CA SER A 114 2.28 -5.55 10.94
C SER A 114 3.09 -6.62 10.22
N HIS A 115 2.45 -7.68 9.77
CA HIS A 115 3.09 -8.77 9.04
C HIS A 115 3.66 -8.28 7.71
N THR A 116 2.87 -7.53 6.95
CA THR A 116 3.31 -6.97 5.67
C THR A 116 4.48 -6.01 5.85
N ALA A 117 4.41 -5.13 6.86
CA ALA A 117 5.51 -4.22 7.18
C ALA A 117 6.80 -4.98 7.51
N SER A 118 6.70 -6.05 8.30
CA SER A 118 7.84 -6.89 8.64
C SER A 118 8.43 -7.60 7.42
N LEU A 119 7.58 -8.13 6.54
CA LEU A 119 8.04 -8.74 5.28
C LEU A 119 8.76 -7.74 4.39
N ALA A 120 8.23 -6.52 4.29
CA ALA A 120 8.86 -5.47 3.52
C ALA A 120 10.25 -5.12 4.07
N GLU A 121 10.36 -4.97 5.39
CA GLU A 121 11.64 -4.72 6.05
C GLU A 121 12.65 -5.85 5.80
N GLN A 122 12.21 -7.09 5.92
CA GLN A 122 13.06 -8.26 5.65
C GLN A 122 13.52 -8.32 4.19
N ALA A 123 12.70 -7.83 3.27
CA ALA A 123 13.04 -7.77 1.85
C ALA A 123 13.93 -6.56 1.50
N GLY A 124 14.31 -5.75 2.47
CA GLY A 124 15.15 -4.59 2.25
C GLY A 124 14.41 -3.36 1.74
N ILE A 125 13.06 -3.36 1.79
CA ILE A 125 12.26 -2.21 1.39
C ILE A 125 12.22 -1.22 2.56
N PRO A 126 12.64 0.04 2.37
CA PRO A 126 12.48 1.07 3.42
C PRO A 126 11.02 1.16 3.85
N THR A 127 10.76 1.03 5.15
CA THR A 127 9.41 0.93 5.70
C THR A 127 9.19 2.00 6.76
N ARG A 128 8.10 2.73 6.64
CA ARG A 128 7.66 3.74 7.61
C ARG A 128 6.35 3.25 8.23
N ARG A 129 6.27 3.34 9.56
CA ARG A 129 5.10 2.88 10.31
C ARG A 129 4.43 4.05 11.01
N TRP A 130 3.12 4.11 10.92
CA TRP A 130 2.27 4.97 11.74
C TRP A 130 1.39 4.05 12.58
N THR A 131 1.28 4.35 13.85
CA THR A 131 0.51 3.52 14.79
C THR A 131 -0.56 4.35 15.48
N ALA A 132 -1.68 3.71 15.77
CA ALA A 132 -2.78 4.32 16.49
C ALA A 132 -3.48 3.34 17.44
#